data_c4f1e253872d08a7ffb2e1be99d79b46
#
_entry.id   c4f1e253872d08a7ffb2e1be99d79b46
#
_cell.length_a   1.000
_cell.length_b   1.000
_cell.length_c   1.000
_cell.angle_alpha   90.00
_cell.angle_beta   90.00
_cell.angle_gamma   90.00
#
_symmetry.space_group_name_H-M   'P 1'
#
loop_
_entity.id
_entity.type
_entity.pdbx_description
1 polymer ?
#
loop_
_entity_poly.entity_id
_entity_poly.type
_entity_poly.pdbx_seq_one_letter_code
_entity_poly.pdbx_strand_id
1 'polypeptide(L)'
;MIEDIYAKRELCKVFTKDIPDSDTMMSIIQKTHRLVPSKQNLMPYKIHVLGPDCVNFKEELFKITSGTDSKVNTNFQVFAPYVLIFTCRLANPNPHVQRQIENGHQYKSCFPETYNSNSCVRKAYLEVGKWSTIFSGLCLEKSIDISYTKCFSFDKKDWTTLPFVKDNPIFVVSAGYHDKTQVMKIPGETKPDFDEVVCFERE
;
A
#
# COMPACT_ATOMS: atom_id res chain seq x y z
N MET A 1 7.61 16.78 -15.61
CA MET A 1 6.76 17.28 -14.49
C MET A 1 5.93 16.15 -13.91
N ILE A 2 5.16 16.35 -12.83
CA ILE A 2 4.40 15.29 -12.18
C ILE A 2 3.34 14.67 -13.11
N GLU A 3 2.74 15.48 -13.95
CA GLU A 3 1.78 15.06 -14.98
C GLU A 3 2.36 14.01 -15.92
N ASP A 4 3.56 14.25 -16.44
CA ASP A 4 4.24 13.35 -17.38
C ASP A 4 4.59 12.00 -16.73
N ILE A 5 4.81 11.99 -15.41
CA ILE A 5 5.08 10.77 -14.64
C ILE A 5 3.80 9.95 -14.52
N TYR A 6 2.71 10.58 -14.07
CA TYR A 6 1.46 9.85 -13.85
C TYR A 6 0.68 9.52 -15.12
N ALA A 7 0.90 10.26 -16.22
CA ALA A 7 0.35 9.93 -17.53
C ALA A 7 0.85 8.57 -18.06
N LYS A 8 2.03 8.12 -17.60
CA LYS A 8 2.61 6.81 -17.96
C LYS A 8 2.01 5.63 -17.18
N ARG A 9 1.18 5.92 -16.15
CA ARG A 9 0.63 4.88 -15.29
C ARG A 9 -0.40 4.05 -16.02
N GLU A 10 -0.16 2.75 -16.11
CA GLU A 10 -1.07 1.77 -16.67
C GLU A 10 -1.56 0.80 -15.57
N LEU A 11 -2.68 0.13 -15.81
CA LEU A 11 -3.13 -0.97 -14.94
C LEU A 11 -2.26 -2.19 -15.21
N CYS A 12 -1.35 -2.48 -14.28
CA CYS A 12 -0.45 -3.62 -14.38
C CYS A 12 -1.00 -4.81 -13.59
N LYS A 13 -1.27 -5.92 -14.24
CA LYS A 13 -1.71 -7.18 -13.61
C LYS A 13 -0.65 -8.27 -13.67
N VAL A 14 0.18 -8.24 -14.69
CA VAL A 14 1.25 -9.22 -14.89
C VAL A 14 2.57 -8.49 -15.08
N PHE A 15 3.60 -8.97 -14.44
CA PHE A 15 4.93 -8.42 -14.53
C PHE A 15 5.86 -9.34 -15.32
N THR A 16 6.87 -8.78 -15.98
CA THR A 16 7.92 -9.54 -16.65
C THR A 16 8.81 -10.27 -15.64
N LYS A 17 9.70 -11.11 -16.14
CA LYS A 17 10.71 -11.77 -15.31
C LYS A 17 11.88 -10.85 -14.97
N ASP A 18 11.97 -9.70 -15.61
CA ASP A 18 13.02 -8.72 -15.33
C ASP A 18 12.80 -8.10 -13.95
N ILE A 19 13.87 -8.02 -13.20
CA ILE A 19 13.84 -7.61 -11.80
C ILE A 19 14.45 -6.23 -11.66
N PRO A 20 13.72 -5.22 -11.16
CA PRO A 20 14.33 -3.95 -10.81
C PRO A 20 15.47 -4.17 -9.81
N ASP A 21 16.54 -3.44 -9.99
CA ASP A 21 17.70 -3.50 -9.11
C ASP A 21 17.32 -3.26 -7.65
N SER A 22 17.87 -4.09 -6.74
CA SER A 22 17.52 -4.08 -5.32
C SER A 22 17.88 -2.76 -4.63
N ASP A 23 19.02 -2.18 -4.97
CA ASP A 23 19.48 -0.92 -4.37
C ASP A 23 18.60 0.24 -4.83
N THR A 24 18.20 0.23 -6.11
CA THR A 24 17.22 1.17 -6.66
C THR A 24 15.89 1.05 -5.93
N MET A 25 15.35 -0.16 -5.76
CA MET A 25 14.08 -0.37 -5.06
C MET A 25 14.17 0.07 -3.60
N MET A 26 15.24 -0.29 -2.91
CA MET A 26 15.44 0.10 -1.51
C MET A 26 15.59 1.62 -1.38
N SER A 27 16.30 2.26 -2.29
CA SER A 27 16.43 3.74 -2.35
C SER A 27 15.07 4.42 -2.53
N ILE A 28 14.21 3.89 -3.41
CA ILE A 28 12.85 4.40 -3.61
C ILE A 28 12.02 4.27 -2.32
N ILE A 29 12.07 3.11 -1.66
CA ILE A 29 11.35 2.87 -0.39
C ILE A 29 11.81 3.85 0.69
N GLN A 30 13.13 4.03 0.85
CA GLN A 30 13.70 4.96 1.82
C GLN A 30 13.35 6.42 1.50
N LYS A 31 13.41 6.81 0.22
CA LYS A 31 13.02 8.16 -0.22
C LYS A 31 11.53 8.41 0.03
N THR A 32 10.68 7.44 -0.26
CA THR A 32 9.25 7.51 0.03
C THR A 32 9.01 7.72 1.53
N HIS A 33 9.68 6.94 2.37
CA HIS A 33 9.57 7.06 3.82
C HIS A 33 9.94 8.46 4.35
N ARG A 34 10.93 9.10 3.75
CA ARG A 34 11.36 10.46 4.13
C ARG A 34 10.39 11.54 3.64
N LEU A 35 9.76 11.34 2.48
CA LEU A 35 8.93 12.35 1.83
C LEU A 35 7.46 12.31 2.26
N VAL A 36 6.98 11.15 2.73
CA VAL A 36 5.57 11.00 3.08
C VAL A 36 5.19 11.86 4.29
N PRO A 37 4.19 12.74 4.16
CA PRO A 37 3.67 13.46 5.31
C PRO A 37 2.84 12.53 6.18
N SER A 38 3.21 12.39 7.44
CA SER A 38 2.44 11.63 8.44
C SER A 38 2.02 12.55 9.59
N LYS A 39 0.80 12.36 10.09
CA LYS A 39 0.33 13.13 11.24
C LYS A 39 1.26 12.88 12.44
N GLN A 40 1.93 13.94 12.91
CA GLN A 40 2.87 13.88 14.03
C GLN A 40 4.01 12.86 13.82
N ASN A 41 4.32 12.52 12.56
CA ASN A 41 5.31 11.51 12.18
C ASN A 41 5.11 10.13 12.83
N LEU A 42 3.85 9.75 13.09
CA LEU A 42 3.52 8.51 13.79
C LEU A 42 3.64 7.26 12.91
N MET A 43 3.33 7.38 11.62
CA MET A 43 3.36 6.27 10.66
C MET A 43 2.72 5.00 11.23
N PRO A 44 1.39 4.95 11.42
CA PRO A 44 0.68 3.86 12.11
C PRO A 44 0.55 2.59 11.24
N TYR A 45 1.53 2.32 10.43
CA TYR A 45 1.64 1.15 9.56
C TYR A 45 3.06 0.58 9.61
N LYS A 46 3.16 -0.70 9.27
CA LYS A 46 4.40 -1.41 9.01
C LYS A 46 4.38 -1.91 7.58
N ILE A 47 5.54 -1.94 6.94
CA ILE A 47 5.71 -2.43 5.57
C ILE A 47 6.55 -3.70 5.63
N HIS A 48 6.02 -4.79 5.09
CA HIS A 48 6.74 -6.03 4.87
C HIS A 48 7.08 -6.10 3.38
N VAL A 49 8.34 -6.19 3.05
CA VAL A 49 8.81 -6.22 1.65
C VAL A 49 9.17 -7.66 1.30
N LEU A 50 8.47 -8.21 0.31
CA LEU A 50 8.79 -9.49 -0.31
C LEU A 50 9.63 -9.21 -1.55
N GLY A 51 10.87 -9.64 -1.55
CA GLY A 51 11.79 -9.54 -2.68
C GLY A 51 11.55 -10.62 -3.74
N PRO A 52 12.41 -10.66 -4.77
CA PRO A 52 12.30 -11.65 -5.85
C PRO A 52 12.30 -13.11 -5.36
N ASP A 53 13.11 -13.40 -4.35
CA ASP A 53 13.31 -14.76 -3.83
C ASP A 53 12.19 -15.27 -2.90
N CYS A 54 11.23 -14.39 -2.55
CA CYS A 54 10.11 -14.75 -1.66
C CYS A 54 8.97 -15.49 -2.39
N VAL A 55 9.28 -16.46 -3.23
CA VAL A 55 8.32 -17.14 -4.12
C VAL A 55 7.19 -17.79 -3.31
N ASN A 56 7.52 -18.60 -2.31
CA ASN A 56 6.54 -19.32 -1.50
C ASN A 56 5.56 -18.36 -0.77
N PHE A 57 6.06 -17.24 -0.27
CA PHE A 57 5.19 -16.24 0.37
C PHE A 57 4.26 -15.55 -0.64
N LYS A 58 4.70 -15.33 -1.87
CA LYS A 58 3.86 -14.78 -2.94
C LYS A 58 2.78 -15.78 -3.37
N GLU A 59 3.07 -17.07 -3.40
CA GLU A 59 2.08 -18.13 -3.64
C GLU A 59 1.01 -18.16 -2.55
N GLU A 60 1.41 -18.06 -1.28
CA GLU A 60 0.45 -17.96 -0.18
C GLU A 60 -0.36 -16.67 -0.25
N LEU A 61 0.27 -15.55 -0.56
CA LEU A 61 -0.43 -14.28 -0.77
C LEU A 61 -1.45 -14.37 -1.92
N PHE A 62 -1.11 -15.08 -3.00
CA PHE A 62 -2.05 -15.31 -4.11
C PHE A 62 -3.30 -16.06 -3.66
N LYS A 63 -3.16 -17.09 -2.83
CA LYS A 63 -4.30 -17.83 -2.25
C LYS A 63 -5.16 -16.92 -1.37
N ILE A 64 -4.54 -16.09 -0.54
CA ILE A 64 -5.25 -15.14 0.35
C ILE A 64 -6.04 -14.09 -0.46
N THR A 65 -5.49 -13.63 -1.59
CA THR A 65 -6.12 -12.59 -2.42
C THR A 65 -7.17 -13.14 -3.39
N SER A 66 -7.34 -14.46 -3.49
CA SER A 66 -8.31 -15.05 -4.44
C SER A 66 -9.77 -14.83 -4.06
N GLY A 67 -10.06 -14.56 -2.79
CA GLY A 67 -11.44 -14.48 -2.29
C GLY A 67 -12.20 -15.82 -2.41
N THR A 68 -13.11 -16.07 -1.49
CA THR A 68 -13.90 -17.32 -1.45
C THR A 68 -14.93 -17.43 -2.57
N ASP A 69 -15.31 -16.32 -3.21
CA ASP A 69 -16.43 -16.26 -4.14
C ASP A 69 -16.05 -16.17 -5.62
N SER A 70 -14.79 -15.92 -5.94
CA SER A 70 -14.37 -15.85 -7.35
C SER A 70 -13.86 -17.20 -7.86
N LYS A 71 -14.53 -17.75 -8.86
CA LYS A 71 -14.10 -18.98 -9.54
C LYS A 71 -12.74 -18.86 -10.24
N VAL A 72 -12.22 -17.63 -10.40
CA VAL A 72 -10.95 -17.33 -11.06
C VAL A 72 -10.23 -16.25 -10.28
N ASN A 73 -9.06 -16.57 -9.74
CA ASN A 73 -8.18 -15.57 -9.16
C ASN A 73 -7.43 -14.82 -10.25
N THR A 74 -7.60 -13.50 -10.31
CA THR A 74 -6.95 -12.62 -11.29
C THR A 74 -5.90 -11.71 -10.67
N ASN A 75 -5.52 -11.92 -9.40
CA ASN A 75 -4.56 -11.07 -8.68
C ASN A 75 -3.10 -11.46 -8.94
N PHE A 76 -2.75 -11.73 -10.20
CA PHE A 76 -1.40 -12.11 -10.63
C PHE A 76 -0.33 -11.07 -10.28
N GLN A 77 -0.72 -9.81 -10.03
CA GLN A 77 0.21 -8.77 -9.62
C GLN A 77 0.96 -9.08 -8.32
N VAL A 78 0.48 -10.01 -7.50
CA VAL A 78 1.20 -10.44 -6.28
C VAL A 78 2.46 -11.27 -6.58
N PHE A 79 2.66 -11.70 -7.83
CA PHE A 79 3.89 -12.35 -8.28
C PHE A 79 4.94 -11.35 -8.82
N ALA A 80 4.70 -10.06 -8.70
CA ALA A 80 5.69 -9.04 -9.04
C ALA A 80 7.04 -9.29 -8.36
N PRO A 81 8.17 -8.84 -8.96
CA PRO A 81 9.48 -8.92 -8.33
C PRO A 81 9.49 -8.42 -6.88
N TYR A 82 8.85 -7.29 -6.62
CA TYR A 82 8.70 -6.74 -5.27
C TYR A 82 7.23 -6.60 -4.89
N VAL A 83 6.89 -7.06 -3.69
CA VAL A 83 5.55 -6.92 -3.11
C VAL A 83 5.66 -6.34 -1.72
N LEU A 84 4.97 -5.25 -1.47
CA LEU A 84 4.93 -4.54 -0.21
C LEU A 84 3.57 -4.78 0.45
N ILE A 85 3.57 -5.44 1.60
CA ILE A 85 2.37 -5.70 2.39
C ILE A 85 2.34 -4.70 3.55
N PHE A 86 1.31 -3.89 3.61
CA PHE A 86 1.09 -2.94 4.70
C PHE A 86 0.20 -3.55 5.76
N THR A 87 0.63 -3.46 7.01
CA THR A 87 -0.16 -3.86 8.17
C THR A 87 -0.31 -2.68 9.13
N CYS A 88 -1.33 -2.72 9.98
CA CYS A 88 -1.44 -1.79 11.09
C CYS A 88 -0.24 -1.91 12.03
N ARG A 89 0.15 -0.82 12.65
CA ARG A 89 1.19 -0.77 13.67
C ARG A 89 0.74 0.11 14.83
N LEU A 90 0.96 -0.36 16.03
CA LEU A 90 0.91 0.51 17.20
C LEU A 90 2.12 1.44 17.15
N ALA A 91 1.86 2.75 17.18
CA ALA A 91 2.90 3.76 17.15
C ALA A 91 3.31 4.12 18.58
N ASN A 92 4.58 4.35 18.79
CA ASN A 92 5.05 4.98 20.03
C ASN A 92 4.93 6.50 19.89
N PRO A 93 4.50 7.22 20.95
CA PRO A 93 4.44 8.66 20.91
C PRO A 93 5.85 9.23 20.72
N ASN A 94 6.00 10.16 19.79
CA ASN A 94 7.21 10.95 19.68
C ASN A 94 7.31 11.96 20.84
N PRO A 95 8.47 12.62 21.09
CA PRO A 95 8.63 13.52 22.22
C PRO A 95 7.62 14.67 22.28
N HIS A 96 7.12 15.14 21.14
CA HIS A 96 6.08 16.17 21.10
C HIS A 96 4.73 15.63 21.58
N VAL A 97 4.32 14.49 21.06
CA VAL A 97 3.08 13.82 21.46
C VAL A 97 3.13 13.39 22.92
N GLN A 98 4.28 12.88 23.36
CA GLN A 98 4.47 12.50 24.77
C GLN A 98 4.25 13.69 25.71
N ARG A 99 4.85 14.85 25.44
CA ARG A 99 4.62 16.07 26.23
C ARG A 99 3.16 16.51 26.24
N GLN A 100 2.44 16.33 25.14
CA GLN A 100 1.02 16.66 25.09
C GLN A 100 0.18 15.70 25.94
N ILE A 101 0.52 14.41 25.96
CA ILE A 101 -0.13 13.42 26.83
C ILE A 101 0.11 13.78 28.30
N GLU A 102 1.34 14.12 28.67
CA GLU A 102 1.72 14.57 30.01
C GLU A 102 0.97 15.84 30.45
N ASN A 103 0.63 16.71 29.49
CA ASN A 103 -0.19 17.90 29.69
C ASN A 103 -1.72 17.63 29.65
N GLY A 104 -2.14 16.37 29.70
CA GLY A 104 -3.55 15.97 29.79
C GLY A 104 -4.30 15.90 28.47
N HIS A 105 -3.63 16.00 27.31
CA HIS A 105 -4.27 15.81 26.01
C HIS A 105 -4.57 14.32 25.75
N GLN A 106 -5.83 14.01 25.55
CA GLN A 106 -6.24 12.65 25.20
C GLN A 106 -5.97 12.37 23.72
N TYR A 107 -4.95 11.58 23.43
CA TYR A 107 -4.72 11.01 22.11
C TYR A 107 -5.47 9.69 21.94
N LYS A 108 -6.66 9.74 21.35
CA LYS A 108 -7.38 8.53 20.90
C LYS A 108 -6.73 8.03 19.61
N SER A 109 -5.70 7.23 19.71
CA SER A 109 -5.03 6.73 18.51
C SER A 109 -4.24 5.46 18.70
N CYS A 110 -3.38 5.15 17.78
CA CYS A 110 -2.57 3.95 17.61
C CYS A 110 -1.53 3.71 18.72
N PHE A 111 -1.73 4.24 19.92
CA PHE A 111 -0.86 4.00 21.06
C PHE A 111 -1.41 2.84 21.91
N PRO A 112 -0.52 2.06 22.55
CA PRO A 112 -0.96 0.90 23.36
C PRO A 112 -2.01 1.25 24.42
N GLU A 113 -1.85 2.40 25.11
CA GLU A 113 -2.72 2.81 26.21
C GLU A 113 -4.09 3.33 25.74
N THR A 114 -4.20 3.76 24.50
CA THR A 114 -5.42 4.36 23.94
C THR A 114 -5.91 3.65 22.68
N TYR A 115 -5.50 2.39 22.51
CA TYR A 115 -5.78 1.63 21.32
C TYR A 115 -7.27 1.49 21.04
N ASN A 116 -7.70 2.04 19.92
CA ASN A 116 -9.00 1.77 19.32
C ASN A 116 -8.75 1.21 17.91
N SER A 117 -9.04 -0.05 17.71
CA SER A 117 -8.78 -0.77 16.46
C SER A 117 -9.31 -0.05 15.22
N ASN A 118 -10.56 0.43 15.28
CA ASN A 118 -11.21 1.11 14.16
C ASN A 118 -10.55 2.46 13.85
N SER A 119 -10.18 3.24 14.87
CA SER A 119 -9.51 4.52 14.68
C SER A 119 -8.08 4.34 14.16
N CYS A 120 -7.37 3.33 14.64
CA CYS A 120 -6.03 3.00 14.17
C CYS A 120 -6.05 2.59 12.70
N VAL A 121 -6.96 1.69 12.32
CA VAL A 121 -7.14 1.22 10.95
C VAL A 121 -7.44 2.40 10.01
N ARG A 122 -8.39 3.29 10.35
CA ARG A 122 -8.71 4.46 9.52
C ARG A 122 -7.51 5.38 9.30
N LYS A 123 -6.72 5.64 10.35
CA LYS A 123 -5.50 6.46 10.23
C LYS A 123 -4.45 5.76 9.38
N ALA A 124 -4.25 4.47 9.59
CA ALA A 124 -3.32 3.70 8.80
C ALA A 124 -3.70 3.68 7.29
N TYR A 125 -4.98 3.55 6.95
CA TYR A 125 -5.45 3.66 5.57
C TYR A 125 -5.08 4.99 4.91
N LEU A 126 -5.36 6.11 5.59
CA LEU A 126 -5.04 7.44 5.08
C LEU A 126 -3.53 7.61 4.85
N GLU A 127 -2.73 7.17 5.80
CA GLU A 127 -1.27 7.29 5.72
C GLU A 127 -0.68 6.37 4.65
N VAL A 128 -1.20 5.15 4.51
CA VAL A 128 -0.79 4.21 3.45
C VAL A 128 -1.17 4.73 2.07
N GLY A 129 -2.33 5.39 1.92
CA GLY A 129 -2.73 6.04 0.68
C GLY A 129 -1.72 7.10 0.24
N LYS A 130 -1.30 7.98 1.16
CA LYS A 130 -0.25 8.98 0.89
C LYS A 130 1.07 8.33 0.51
N TRP A 131 1.48 7.31 1.28
CA TRP A 131 2.73 6.59 1.04
C TRP A 131 2.76 5.95 -0.35
N SER A 132 1.72 5.20 -0.68
CA SER A 132 1.63 4.48 -1.95
C SER A 132 1.59 5.43 -3.16
N THR A 133 1.00 6.62 -3.02
CA THR A 133 1.01 7.65 -4.06
C THR A 133 2.42 8.17 -4.33
N ILE A 134 3.17 8.54 -3.29
CA ILE A 134 4.56 9.02 -3.45
C ILE A 134 5.44 7.90 -3.99
N PHE A 135 5.31 6.68 -3.46
CA PHE A 135 6.05 5.52 -3.92
C PHE A 135 5.82 5.25 -5.41
N SER A 136 4.55 5.31 -5.85
CA SER A 136 4.25 5.09 -7.27
C SER A 136 4.87 6.15 -8.17
N GLY A 137 4.85 7.41 -7.77
CA GLY A 137 5.51 8.48 -8.53
C GLY A 137 7.01 8.25 -8.68
N LEU A 138 7.69 7.84 -7.61
CA LEU A 138 9.13 7.56 -7.63
C LEU A 138 9.47 6.28 -8.43
N CYS A 139 8.61 5.27 -8.40
CA CYS A 139 8.76 4.08 -9.24
C CYS A 139 8.60 4.42 -10.72
N LEU A 140 7.54 5.15 -11.09
CA LEU A 140 7.27 5.56 -12.46
C LEU A 140 8.37 6.46 -13.03
N GLU A 141 8.99 7.31 -12.22
CA GLU A 141 10.18 8.10 -12.60
C GLU A 141 11.34 7.19 -13.06
N LYS A 142 11.44 6.00 -12.48
CA LYS A 142 12.44 4.97 -12.82
C LYS A 142 11.93 3.91 -13.79
N SER A 143 10.79 4.15 -14.45
CA SER A 143 10.15 3.21 -15.36
C SER A 143 9.80 1.86 -14.70
N ILE A 144 9.57 1.87 -13.38
CA ILE A 144 9.10 0.72 -12.63
C ILE A 144 7.58 0.87 -12.48
N ASP A 145 6.84 -0.10 -12.99
CA ASP A 145 5.39 -0.13 -12.93
C ASP A 145 4.92 -0.62 -11.55
N ILE A 146 3.72 -0.16 -11.17
CA ILE A 146 3.12 -0.54 -9.90
C ILE A 146 1.69 -1.03 -10.06
N SER A 147 1.28 -1.90 -9.17
CA SER A 147 -0.10 -2.35 -9.05
C SER A 147 -0.56 -2.39 -7.60
N TYR A 148 -1.85 -2.29 -7.41
CA TYR A 148 -2.48 -2.28 -6.09
C TYR A 148 -3.42 -3.47 -5.93
N THR A 149 -3.41 -4.10 -4.75
CA THR A 149 -4.31 -5.19 -4.42
C THR A 149 -4.99 -4.90 -3.08
N LYS A 150 -6.32 -4.96 -3.08
CA LYS A 150 -7.15 -4.79 -1.89
C LYS A 150 -8.19 -5.91 -1.76
N CYS A 151 -8.19 -6.86 -2.67
CA CYS A 151 -9.11 -8.00 -2.71
C CYS A 151 -8.62 -9.11 -1.78
N PHE A 152 -8.74 -8.90 -0.46
CA PHE A 152 -8.37 -9.86 0.58
C PHE A 152 -9.13 -9.58 1.88
N SER A 153 -9.14 -10.56 2.79
CA SER A 153 -9.65 -10.36 4.14
C SER A 153 -8.75 -9.44 4.96
N PHE A 154 -9.35 -8.50 5.68
CA PHE A 154 -8.65 -7.60 6.60
C PHE A 154 -8.43 -8.19 7.99
N ASP A 155 -8.91 -9.42 8.23
CA ASP A 155 -8.67 -10.13 9.48
C ASP A 155 -7.34 -10.88 9.41
N LYS A 156 -6.43 -10.55 10.32
CA LYS A 156 -5.10 -11.18 10.39
C LYS A 156 -5.13 -12.71 10.52
N LYS A 157 -6.23 -13.29 11.04
CA LYS A 157 -6.36 -14.74 11.18
C LYS A 157 -6.35 -15.46 9.83
N ASP A 158 -6.76 -14.78 8.74
CA ASP A 158 -6.76 -15.33 7.40
C ASP A 158 -5.37 -15.28 6.73
N TRP A 159 -4.37 -14.69 7.43
CA TRP A 159 -2.99 -14.51 6.97
C TRP A 159 -1.98 -15.38 7.73
N THR A 160 -2.44 -16.45 8.35
CA THR A 160 -1.59 -17.31 9.21
C THR A 160 -0.46 -17.99 8.47
N THR A 161 -0.59 -18.19 7.15
CA THR A 161 0.47 -18.74 6.28
C THR A 161 1.61 -17.75 6.02
N LEU A 162 1.41 -16.45 6.36
CA LEU A 162 2.44 -15.42 6.31
C LEU A 162 2.84 -15.02 7.74
N PRO A 163 3.81 -15.69 8.36
CA PRO A 163 4.08 -15.61 9.80
C PRO A 163 4.58 -14.24 10.27
N PHE A 164 5.01 -13.39 9.35
CA PHE A 164 5.42 -12.01 9.64
C PHE A 164 4.23 -11.04 9.69
N VAL A 165 3.04 -11.43 9.19
CA VAL A 165 1.81 -10.62 9.26
C VAL A 165 1.14 -10.84 10.61
N LYS A 166 1.53 -10.05 11.62
CA LYS A 166 1.02 -10.16 13.00
C LYS A 166 -0.13 -9.21 13.32
N ASP A 167 -0.36 -8.24 12.47
CA ASP A 167 -1.37 -7.20 12.61
C ASP A 167 -2.29 -7.17 11.39
N ASN A 168 -3.42 -6.47 11.50
CA ASN A 168 -4.40 -6.41 10.42
C ASN A 168 -3.77 -5.86 9.14
N PRO A 169 -3.85 -6.60 8.02
CA PRO A 169 -3.39 -6.13 6.73
C PRO A 169 -4.25 -4.97 6.23
N ILE A 170 -3.64 -4.03 5.53
CA ILE A 170 -4.30 -2.81 5.06
C ILE A 170 -4.33 -2.78 3.54
N PHE A 171 -3.18 -3.04 2.91
CA PHE A 171 -2.98 -2.82 1.50
C PHE A 171 -1.78 -3.60 0.98
N VAL A 172 -1.81 -3.94 -0.29
CA VAL A 172 -0.69 -4.59 -0.98
C VAL A 172 -0.33 -3.77 -2.20
N VAL A 173 0.96 -3.48 -2.35
CA VAL A 173 1.53 -2.79 -3.51
C VAL A 173 2.55 -3.69 -4.16
N SER A 174 2.44 -3.87 -5.46
CA SER A 174 3.35 -4.66 -6.28
C SER A 174 4.16 -3.75 -7.19
N ALA A 175 5.44 -4.05 -7.41
CA ALA A 175 6.34 -3.25 -8.23
C ALA A 175 7.26 -4.14 -9.09
N GLY A 176 7.45 -3.76 -10.34
CA GLY A 176 8.26 -4.47 -11.34
C GLY A 176 8.09 -3.85 -12.71
N TYR A 177 8.44 -4.60 -13.76
CA TYR A 177 8.23 -4.16 -15.14
C TYR A 177 6.97 -4.83 -15.71
N HIS A 178 6.04 -4.03 -16.23
CA HIS A 178 4.77 -4.51 -16.77
C HIS A 178 4.97 -5.40 -18.01
N ASP A 179 4.36 -6.57 -18.00
CA ASP A 179 4.25 -7.40 -19.21
C ASP A 179 3.14 -6.85 -20.13
N LYS A 180 3.51 -5.94 -21.02
CA LYS A 180 2.58 -5.28 -21.94
C LYS A 180 1.94 -6.22 -22.97
N THR A 181 2.39 -7.48 -23.05
CA THR A 181 1.73 -8.50 -23.89
C THR A 181 0.46 -9.04 -23.27
N GLN A 182 0.29 -8.85 -21.96
CA GLN A 182 -0.84 -9.35 -21.16
C GLN A 182 -1.69 -8.19 -20.61
N VAL A 183 -2.16 -7.33 -21.50
CA VAL A 183 -3.02 -6.21 -21.11
C VAL A 183 -4.42 -6.72 -20.78
N MET A 184 -4.78 -6.67 -19.52
CA MET A 184 -6.17 -6.84 -19.10
C MET A 184 -6.92 -5.51 -19.34
N LYS A 185 -7.64 -5.42 -20.46
CA LYS A 185 -8.61 -4.34 -20.64
C LYS A 185 -9.82 -4.63 -19.77
N ILE A 186 -10.12 -3.75 -18.83
CA ILE A 186 -11.42 -3.75 -18.14
C ILE A 186 -12.34 -2.87 -18.98
N PRO A 187 -13.31 -3.46 -19.71
CA PRO A 187 -14.21 -2.69 -20.54
C PRO A 187 -15.06 -1.75 -19.69
N GLY A 188 -15.17 -0.50 -20.10
CA GLY A 188 -16.17 0.44 -19.56
C GLY A 188 -15.78 1.15 -18.26
N GLU A 189 -14.57 0.98 -17.72
CA GLU A 189 -14.12 1.80 -16.60
C GLU A 189 -13.72 3.19 -17.07
N THR A 190 -14.63 4.13 -16.97
CA THR A 190 -14.36 5.55 -17.06
C THR A 190 -14.35 6.15 -15.67
N LYS A 191 -13.54 7.18 -15.46
CA LYS A 191 -13.67 8.00 -14.25
C LYS A 191 -15.02 8.72 -14.31
N PRO A 192 -15.69 8.90 -13.16
CA PRO A 192 -16.86 9.77 -13.08
C PRO A 192 -16.49 11.19 -13.55
N ASP A 193 -17.47 11.93 -14.05
CA ASP A 193 -17.27 13.30 -14.49
C ASP A 193 -16.81 14.19 -13.31
N PHE A 194 -16.09 15.24 -13.64
CA PHE A 194 -15.51 16.12 -12.62
C PHE A 194 -16.57 16.66 -11.66
N ASP A 195 -17.71 17.10 -12.18
CA ASP A 195 -18.81 17.71 -11.42
C ASP A 195 -19.58 16.69 -10.54
N GLU A 196 -19.42 15.38 -10.78
CA GLU A 196 -19.96 14.34 -9.90
C GLU A 196 -19.11 14.17 -8.63
N VAL A 197 -17.84 14.55 -8.67
CA VAL A 197 -16.87 14.29 -7.61
C VAL A 197 -16.44 15.57 -6.90
N VAL A 198 -16.47 16.72 -7.60
CA VAL A 198 -16.00 18.00 -7.07
C VAL A 198 -17.16 19.00 -7.03
N CYS A 199 -17.48 19.48 -5.83
CA CYS A 199 -18.46 20.53 -5.62
C CYS A 199 -17.76 21.81 -5.18
N PHE A 200 -18.07 22.93 -5.85
CA PHE A 200 -17.62 24.25 -5.45
C PHE A 200 -18.75 24.94 -4.67
N GLU A 201 -18.63 24.95 -3.34
CA GLU A 201 -19.53 25.73 -2.49
C GLU A 201 -19.28 27.22 -2.69
N ARG A 202 -20.35 27.99 -2.85
CA ARG A 202 -20.31 29.48 -2.95
C ARG A 202 -21.23 30.03 -1.89
N GLU A 203 -20.75 31.01 -1.11
CA GLU A 203 -21.57 31.83 -0.20
C GLU A 203 -22.37 32.88 -0.96
#